data_5a9e0f7c20cb33a63046c57118862257
#
_entry.id   5a9e0f7c20cb33a63046c57118862257
#
_cell.length_a   1.000
_cell.length_b   1.000
_cell.length_c   1.000
_cell.angle_alpha   90.00
_cell.angle_beta   90.00
_cell.angle_gamma   90.00
#
_symmetry.space_group_name_H-M   'P 1'
#
loop_
_entity.id
_entity.type
_entity.pdbx_description
1 polymer ?
#
loop_
_entity_poly.entity_id
_entity_poly.type
_entity_poly.pdbx_seq_one_letter_code
_entity_poly.pdbx_strand_id
1 'polypeptide(L)'
;MERKITKEIHIGDRVIGGGNPILIQSMTNTKTEDVDATVAQIRQLTQAGCDIIRCAVPTMEAACALEEIKKQVEIPVVADIHFDYRLAIAAMEHGADKIRINPGNIGSLDRIKAVVDVAKERNIPIRVGVNSGSLEKELVEKYHGVTAEGIVESALDKVHIIEDLGYDNLVISIKSSDVLMCVKAYELISSQTDYPLHVGITESGTLTSGNIKSSIGLGLILHQGIGDTIRVSLTGDPIEEIKSAKLILRTLGLRKGGIEVVSCPTCGRTQIDLIGLANRVENLVAGYPLDIKVAVMGCVVNGPGEAKEADLGVAGGIGEGLLIKHGQVVKKMPEEELLPALKYELDHWGE
;
A
#
# COMPACT_ATOMS: atom_id res chain seq x y z
N MET A 1 -0.47 16.17 -10.42
CA MET A 1 -0.16 16.18 -8.96
C MET A 1 1.35 16.23 -8.81
N GLU A 2 1.87 17.29 -8.19
CA GLU A 2 3.30 17.42 -7.92
C GLU A 2 3.60 16.74 -6.59
N ARG A 3 4.56 15.80 -6.57
CA ARG A 3 4.97 15.10 -5.35
C ARG A 3 6.10 15.83 -4.66
N LYS A 4 6.06 15.89 -3.34
CA LYS A 4 7.20 16.35 -2.55
C LYS A 4 8.41 15.45 -2.82
N ILE A 5 9.55 16.06 -3.12
CA ILE A 5 10.82 15.34 -3.26
C ILE A 5 11.41 15.17 -1.86
N THR A 6 11.54 13.93 -1.46
CA THR A 6 12.13 13.50 -0.19
C THR A 6 13.52 12.92 -0.43
N LYS A 7 14.27 12.66 0.64
CA LYS A 7 15.57 11.99 0.59
C LYS A 7 15.42 10.58 -0.01
N GLU A 8 16.35 10.16 -0.84
CA GLU A 8 16.39 8.78 -1.35
C GLU A 8 16.89 7.82 -0.26
N ILE A 9 16.14 6.73 -0.05
CA ILE A 9 16.48 5.67 0.89
C ILE A 9 16.41 4.32 0.16
N HIS A 10 17.49 3.55 0.28
CA HIS A 10 17.59 2.21 -0.29
C HIS A 10 17.13 1.16 0.72
N ILE A 11 16.26 0.24 0.28
CA ILE A 11 15.73 -0.87 1.07
C ILE A 11 15.94 -2.15 0.25
N GLY A 12 17.03 -2.86 0.50
CA GLY A 12 17.48 -3.93 -0.38
C GLY A 12 17.70 -3.41 -1.81
N ASP A 13 16.99 -3.98 -2.78
CA ASP A 13 17.03 -3.59 -4.20
C ASP A 13 16.02 -2.47 -4.55
N ARG A 14 15.24 -1.99 -3.61
CA ARG A 14 14.23 -0.94 -3.82
C ARG A 14 14.72 0.42 -3.35
N VAL A 15 14.26 1.46 -4.04
CA VAL A 15 14.53 2.87 -3.69
C VAL A 15 13.21 3.57 -3.42
N ILE A 16 13.12 4.32 -2.33
CA ILE A 16 11.99 5.17 -1.99
C ILE A 16 12.44 6.63 -1.82
N GLY A 17 11.53 7.57 -1.91
CA GLY A 17 11.88 8.99 -1.90
C GLY A 17 12.44 9.44 -3.25
N GLY A 18 13.03 10.63 -3.32
CA GLY A 18 13.66 11.17 -4.52
C GLY A 18 12.74 11.33 -5.74
N GLY A 19 11.43 11.25 -5.57
CA GLY A 19 10.48 11.22 -6.68
C GLY A 19 10.24 9.84 -7.29
N ASN A 20 10.87 8.79 -6.75
CA ASN A 20 10.66 7.39 -7.18
C ASN A 20 9.21 6.96 -7.00
N PRO A 21 8.73 5.92 -7.71
CA PRO A 21 7.37 5.40 -7.56
C PRO A 21 7.02 5.06 -6.13
N ILE A 22 5.75 5.27 -5.75
CA ILE A 22 5.25 4.91 -4.43
C ILE A 22 5.15 3.39 -4.32
N LEU A 23 5.82 2.80 -3.33
CA LEU A 23 5.84 1.36 -3.12
C LEU A 23 4.75 0.90 -2.15
N ILE A 24 4.19 -0.27 -2.44
CA ILE A 24 3.19 -0.93 -1.60
C ILE A 24 3.91 -1.86 -0.63
N GLN A 25 3.74 -1.59 0.66
CA GLN A 25 4.20 -2.47 1.73
C GLN A 25 3.00 -3.19 2.35
N SER A 26 3.13 -4.51 2.57
CA SER A 26 2.19 -5.27 3.40
C SER A 26 2.92 -5.91 4.59
N MET A 27 2.22 -6.75 5.35
CA MET A 27 2.77 -7.44 6.50
C MET A 27 2.26 -8.87 6.54
N THR A 28 3.13 -9.83 6.83
CA THR A 28 2.73 -11.21 7.08
C THR A 28 1.89 -11.31 8.36
N ASN A 29 0.96 -12.27 8.37
CA ASN A 29 0.20 -12.64 9.56
C ASN A 29 0.56 -14.05 10.05
N THR A 30 1.57 -14.68 9.43
CA THR A 30 2.19 -15.92 9.88
C THR A 30 3.13 -15.65 11.06
N LYS A 31 3.46 -16.68 11.82
CA LYS A 31 4.58 -16.62 12.78
C LYS A 31 5.88 -16.62 11.99
N THR A 32 6.74 -15.63 12.21
CA THR A 32 7.98 -15.46 11.43
C THR A 32 8.94 -16.63 11.59
N GLU A 33 8.94 -17.30 12.75
CA GLU A 33 9.70 -18.52 13.02
C GLU A 33 9.23 -19.74 12.21
N ASP A 34 7.99 -19.72 11.69
CA ASP A 34 7.52 -20.68 10.69
C ASP A 34 7.93 -20.20 9.30
N VAL A 35 9.16 -20.57 8.92
CA VAL A 35 9.80 -20.13 7.68
C VAL A 35 8.97 -20.50 6.45
N ASP A 36 8.51 -21.76 6.38
CA ASP A 36 7.79 -22.28 5.21
C ASP A 36 6.47 -21.55 5.00
N ALA A 37 5.67 -21.38 6.06
CA ALA A 37 4.41 -20.64 5.99
C ALA A 37 4.66 -19.17 5.64
N THR A 38 5.70 -18.55 6.22
CA THR A 38 6.03 -17.14 5.98
C THR A 38 6.51 -16.91 4.55
N VAL A 39 7.39 -17.76 4.03
CA VAL A 39 7.85 -17.71 2.63
C VAL A 39 6.70 -17.92 1.65
N ALA A 40 5.83 -18.90 1.90
CA ALA A 40 4.67 -19.15 1.06
C ALA A 40 3.76 -17.91 0.99
N GLN A 41 3.48 -17.28 2.14
CA GLN A 41 2.67 -16.05 2.18
C GLN A 41 3.36 -14.88 1.49
N ILE A 42 4.67 -14.67 1.70
CA ILE A 42 5.42 -13.60 1.02
C ILE A 42 5.35 -13.76 -0.50
N ARG A 43 5.51 -14.97 -1.02
CA ARG A 43 5.40 -15.26 -2.46
C ARG A 43 4.01 -14.91 -3.01
N GLN A 44 2.95 -15.30 -2.30
CA GLN A 44 1.57 -14.92 -2.68
C GLN A 44 1.38 -13.40 -2.70
N LEU A 45 1.88 -12.70 -1.69
CA LEU A 45 1.80 -11.25 -1.60
C LEU A 45 2.63 -10.56 -2.69
N THR A 46 3.82 -11.10 -3.03
CA THR A 46 4.65 -10.62 -4.13
C THR A 46 3.92 -10.76 -5.47
N GLN A 47 3.30 -11.91 -5.73
CA GLN A 47 2.49 -12.13 -6.93
C GLN A 47 1.29 -11.18 -7.01
N ALA A 48 0.69 -10.83 -5.87
CA ALA A 48 -0.38 -9.82 -5.81
C ALA A 48 0.12 -8.39 -6.09
N GLY A 49 1.44 -8.15 -6.02
CA GLY A 49 2.09 -6.87 -6.30
C GLY A 49 2.55 -6.10 -5.06
N CYS A 50 2.88 -6.81 -3.99
CA CYS A 50 3.60 -6.26 -2.84
C CYS A 50 5.03 -5.94 -3.23
N ASP A 51 5.50 -4.73 -2.94
CA ASP A 51 6.84 -4.29 -3.29
C ASP A 51 7.83 -4.47 -2.12
N ILE A 52 7.35 -4.43 -0.87
CA ILE A 52 8.12 -4.58 0.37
C ILE A 52 7.29 -5.34 1.39
N ILE A 53 7.86 -6.34 2.05
CA ILE A 53 7.15 -7.10 3.08
C ILE A 53 7.67 -6.78 4.48
N ARG A 54 6.78 -6.77 5.48
CA ARG A 54 7.13 -6.62 6.89
C ARG A 54 6.79 -7.89 7.64
N CYS A 55 7.73 -8.39 8.46
CA CYS A 55 7.55 -9.54 9.34
C CYS A 55 7.65 -9.08 10.80
N ALA A 56 6.79 -9.59 11.66
CA ALA A 56 6.89 -9.36 13.10
C ALA A 56 8.09 -10.16 13.66
N VAL A 57 8.87 -9.53 14.54
CA VAL A 57 10.03 -10.17 15.19
C VAL A 57 9.87 -10.06 16.71
N PRO A 58 9.01 -10.89 17.31
CA PRO A 58 8.77 -10.86 18.76
C PRO A 58 9.80 -11.66 19.57
N THR A 59 10.54 -12.57 18.94
CA THR A 59 11.48 -13.49 19.60
C THR A 59 12.81 -13.57 18.85
N MET A 60 13.82 -14.14 19.49
CA MET A 60 15.12 -14.37 18.87
C MET A 60 15.02 -15.40 17.74
N GLU A 61 14.17 -16.42 17.91
CA GLU A 61 13.91 -17.41 16.86
C GLU A 61 13.35 -16.73 15.60
N ALA A 62 12.41 -15.82 15.76
CA ALA A 62 11.87 -15.03 14.64
C ALA A 62 12.95 -14.16 13.97
N ALA A 63 13.86 -13.56 14.74
CA ALA A 63 14.99 -12.80 14.19
C ALA A 63 15.93 -13.68 13.38
N CYS A 64 16.33 -14.84 13.89
CA CYS A 64 17.18 -15.79 13.18
C CYS A 64 16.51 -16.39 11.93
N ALA A 65 15.18 -16.61 11.96
CA ALA A 65 14.44 -17.14 10.83
C ALA A 65 14.49 -16.23 9.58
N LEU A 66 14.74 -14.93 9.76
CA LEU A 66 14.87 -13.99 8.64
C LEU A 66 15.96 -14.40 7.66
N GLU A 67 17.04 -15.04 8.09
CA GLU A 67 18.11 -15.48 7.20
C GLU A 67 17.61 -16.50 6.17
N GLU A 68 16.84 -17.50 6.62
CA GLU A 68 16.28 -18.51 5.72
C GLU A 68 15.13 -17.97 4.87
N ILE A 69 14.34 -17.04 5.41
CA ILE A 69 13.30 -16.33 4.64
C ILE A 69 13.94 -15.53 3.51
N LYS A 70 14.99 -14.74 3.79
CA LYS A 70 15.67 -13.89 2.81
C LYS A 70 16.28 -14.68 1.65
N LYS A 71 16.76 -15.90 1.88
CA LYS A 71 17.28 -16.78 0.81
C LYS A 71 16.22 -17.23 -0.19
N GLN A 72 14.93 -17.14 0.18
CA GLN A 72 13.82 -17.72 -0.57
C GLN A 72 12.82 -16.70 -1.12
N VAL A 73 12.99 -15.41 -0.80
CA VAL A 73 12.11 -14.33 -1.26
C VAL A 73 12.88 -13.25 -2.01
N GLU A 74 12.22 -12.60 -2.98
CA GLU A 74 12.85 -11.64 -3.86
C GLU A 74 12.68 -10.19 -3.37
N ILE A 75 11.58 -9.90 -2.67
CA ILE A 75 11.29 -8.53 -2.20
C ILE A 75 11.98 -8.22 -0.86
N PRO A 76 12.29 -6.96 -0.58
CA PRO A 76 12.89 -6.56 0.68
C PRO A 76 12.03 -6.93 1.90
N VAL A 77 12.71 -7.38 2.97
CA VAL A 77 12.08 -7.77 4.23
C VAL A 77 12.36 -6.72 5.31
N VAL A 78 11.29 -6.22 5.92
CA VAL A 78 11.35 -5.28 7.04
C VAL A 78 11.07 -6.02 8.34
N ALA A 79 11.99 -5.95 9.30
CA ALA A 79 11.77 -6.48 10.64
C ALA A 79 11.03 -5.47 11.53
N ASP A 80 9.92 -5.91 12.11
CA ASP A 80 9.09 -5.10 13.02
C ASP A 80 9.42 -5.40 14.47
N ILE A 81 10.13 -4.50 15.12
CA ILE A 81 10.62 -4.64 16.50
C ILE A 81 9.82 -3.72 17.43
N HIS A 82 9.29 -4.29 18.51
CA HIS A 82 8.44 -3.51 19.43
C HIS A 82 9.21 -2.98 20.66
N PHE A 83 9.98 -3.84 21.35
CA PHE A 83 10.55 -3.47 22.65
C PHE A 83 12.03 -3.84 22.80
N ASP A 84 12.45 -5.02 22.38
CA ASP A 84 13.79 -5.53 22.67
C ASP A 84 14.78 -5.12 21.56
N TYR A 85 15.73 -4.25 21.92
CA TYR A 85 16.79 -3.79 21.02
C TYR A 85 17.68 -4.93 20.47
N ARG A 86 17.83 -6.03 21.23
CA ARG A 86 18.62 -7.20 20.81
C ARG A 86 18.00 -7.88 19.60
N LEU A 87 16.66 -7.88 19.50
CA LEU A 87 15.96 -8.42 18.35
C LEU A 87 16.19 -7.54 17.10
N ALA A 88 16.30 -6.21 17.27
CA ALA A 88 16.61 -5.31 16.17
C ALA A 88 18.02 -5.61 15.61
N ILE A 89 19.00 -5.78 16.49
CA ILE A 89 20.38 -6.14 16.13
C ILE A 89 20.39 -7.50 15.42
N ALA A 90 19.82 -8.54 16.04
CA ALA A 90 19.78 -9.87 15.45
C ALA A 90 19.07 -9.88 14.09
N ALA A 91 17.93 -9.18 13.93
CA ALA A 91 17.23 -9.08 12.67
C ALA A 91 18.09 -8.48 11.54
N MET A 92 18.88 -7.44 11.85
CA MET A 92 19.83 -6.85 10.89
C MET A 92 20.99 -7.79 10.56
N GLU A 93 21.48 -8.53 11.55
CA GLU A 93 22.53 -9.54 11.36
C GLU A 93 22.07 -10.72 10.50
N HIS A 94 20.79 -11.08 10.60
CA HIS A 94 20.14 -12.13 9.81
C HIS A 94 19.45 -11.64 8.53
N GLY A 95 19.82 -10.45 8.02
CA GLY A 95 19.51 -10.04 6.66
C GLY A 95 18.23 -9.24 6.48
N ALA A 96 17.67 -8.62 7.52
CA ALA A 96 16.61 -7.63 7.34
C ALA A 96 17.11 -6.44 6.52
N ASP A 97 16.36 -6.05 5.50
CA ASP A 97 16.70 -4.91 4.63
C ASP A 97 16.33 -3.55 5.24
N LYS A 98 15.47 -3.55 6.22
CA LYS A 98 15.06 -2.38 7.03
C LYS A 98 14.53 -2.86 8.37
N ILE A 99 14.71 -2.06 9.40
CA ILE A 99 14.02 -2.29 10.68
C ILE A 99 12.95 -1.22 10.91
N ARG A 100 11.89 -1.58 11.62
CA ARG A 100 10.91 -0.64 12.16
C ARG A 100 10.99 -0.70 13.68
N ILE A 101 11.23 0.45 14.29
CA ILE A 101 11.23 0.62 15.74
C ILE A 101 10.41 1.84 16.15
N ASN A 102 10.03 1.88 17.41
CA ASN A 102 9.70 3.12 18.12
C ASN A 102 10.80 3.33 19.17
N PRO A 103 11.71 4.29 18.99
CA PRO A 103 12.81 4.54 19.94
C PRO A 103 12.32 4.68 21.39
N GLY A 104 11.15 5.27 21.61
CA GLY A 104 10.55 5.39 22.94
C GLY A 104 10.22 4.05 23.62
N ASN A 105 10.03 2.97 22.85
CA ASN A 105 9.78 1.63 23.37
C ASN A 105 11.07 0.81 23.55
N ILE A 106 12.15 1.17 22.85
CA ILE A 106 13.44 0.45 22.93
C ILE A 106 14.13 0.68 24.28
N GLY A 107 13.89 1.84 24.90
CA GLY A 107 14.34 2.15 26.24
C GLY A 107 15.47 3.18 26.28
N SER A 108 16.60 2.87 26.97
CA SER A 108 17.65 3.85 27.18
C SER A 108 18.40 4.24 25.90
N LEU A 109 19.03 5.42 25.95
CA LEU A 109 19.86 5.94 24.84
C LEU A 109 20.96 4.95 24.44
N ASP A 110 21.57 4.25 25.39
CA ASP A 110 22.60 3.22 25.10
C ASP A 110 22.06 2.08 24.24
N ARG A 111 20.81 1.65 24.48
CA ARG A 111 20.16 0.61 23.68
C ARG A 111 19.84 1.11 22.27
N ILE A 112 19.35 2.34 22.16
CA ILE A 112 19.10 2.96 20.86
C ILE A 112 20.41 3.10 20.10
N LYS A 113 21.48 3.56 20.78
CA LYS A 113 22.83 3.67 20.20
C LYS A 113 23.32 2.31 19.68
N ALA A 114 23.16 1.23 20.43
CA ALA A 114 23.58 -0.11 19.99
C ALA A 114 22.85 -0.53 18.69
N VAL A 115 21.57 -0.24 18.55
CA VAL A 115 20.81 -0.49 17.31
C VAL A 115 21.32 0.38 16.17
N VAL A 116 21.54 1.67 16.42
CA VAL A 116 22.00 2.61 15.41
C VAL A 116 23.43 2.28 14.94
N ASP A 117 24.32 1.84 15.83
CA ASP A 117 25.68 1.45 15.47
C ASP A 117 25.68 0.28 14.46
N VAL A 118 24.85 -0.75 14.69
CA VAL A 118 24.71 -1.89 13.75
C VAL A 118 24.04 -1.43 12.44
N ALA A 119 23.02 -0.58 12.53
CA ALA A 119 22.36 -0.04 11.33
C ALA A 119 23.34 0.77 10.45
N LYS A 120 24.24 1.55 11.06
CA LYS A 120 25.33 2.28 10.36
C LYS A 120 26.29 1.33 9.67
N GLU A 121 26.80 0.34 10.43
CA GLU A 121 27.78 -0.62 9.93
C GLU A 121 27.26 -1.34 8.68
N ARG A 122 25.97 -1.69 8.68
CA ARG A 122 25.31 -2.45 7.61
C ARG A 122 24.55 -1.58 6.61
N ASN A 123 24.50 -0.27 6.80
CA ASN A 123 23.74 0.70 6.01
C ASN A 123 22.25 0.33 5.89
N ILE A 124 21.64 -0.14 6.98
CA ILE A 124 20.25 -0.59 7.02
C ILE A 124 19.36 0.56 7.48
N PRO A 125 18.36 0.99 6.67
CA PRO A 125 17.47 2.08 7.05
C PRO A 125 16.60 1.73 8.25
N ILE A 126 16.39 2.73 9.10
CA ILE A 126 15.53 2.64 10.27
C ILE A 126 14.23 3.38 10.00
N ARG A 127 13.09 2.70 10.15
CA ARG A 127 11.80 3.39 10.18
C ARG A 127 11.40 3.71 11.60
N VAL A 128 11.33 5.00 11.90
CA VAL A 128 10.74 5.53 13.13
C VAL A 128 9.21 5.49 12.99
N GLY A 129 8.54 4.70 13.83
CA GLY A 129 7.10 4.52 13.76
C GLY A 129 6.40 4.97 15.04
N VAL A 130 5.56 5.99 14.93
CA VAL A 130 4.73 6.52 16.03
C VAL A 130 3.26 6.26 15.72
N ASN A 131 2.52 5.81 16.73
CA ASN A 131 1.07 5.63 16.66
C ASN A 131 0.38 6.52 17.70
N SER A 132 -0.79 7.06 17.36
CA SER A 132 -1.60 7.90 18.26
C SER A 132 -1.92 7.21 19.61
N GLY A 133 -2.12 5.88 19.58
CA GLY A 133 -2.43 5.09 20.79
C GLY A 133 -1.25 4.89 21.75
N SER A 134 -0.04 5.29 21.37
CA SER A 134 1.18 5.16 22.20
C SER A 134 1.92 6.49 22.39
N LEU A 135 1.17 7.60 22.34
CA LEU A 135 1.72 8.93 22.56
C LEU A 135 2.13 9.09 24.03
N GLU A 136 3.25 9.77 24.29
CA GLU A 136 3.81 10.03 25.59
C GLU A 136 2.85 10.88 26.45
N LYS A 137 2.77 10.59 27.75
CA LYS A 137 1.86 11.29 28.67
C LYS A 137 2.13 12.78 28.73
N GLU A 138 3.40 13.17 28.70
CA GLU A 138 3.85 14.56 28.72
C GLU A 138 3.33 15.35 27.50
N LEU A 139 3.29 14.71 26.33
CA LEU A 139 2.75 15.32 25.12
C LEU A 139 1.22 15.36 25.16
N VAL A 140 0.56 14.32 25.70
CA VAL A 140 -0.90 14.34 25.90
C VAL A 140 -1.30 15.48 26.86
N GLU A 141 -0.55 15.71 27.92
CA GLU A 141 -0.78 16.81 28.86
C GLU A 141 -0.52 18.17 28.20
N LYS A 142 0.60 18.31 27.48
CA LYS A 142 0.99 19.55 26.76
C LYS A 142 -0.07 19.99 25.75
N TYR A 143 -0.61 19.04 24.98
CA TYR A 143 -1.57 19.32 23.91
C TYR A 143 -3.03 19.12 24.32
N HIS A 144 -3.29 18.87 25.61
CA HIS A 144 -4.63 18.63 26.17
C HIS A 144 -5.39 17.48 25.49
N GLY A 145 -4.65 16.44 25.04
CA GLY A 145 -5.21 15.27 24.37
C GLY A 145 -4.26 14.69 23.32
N VAL A 146 -4.75 13.70 22.60
CA VAL A 146 -4.05 13.14 21.43
C VAL A 146 -4.35 14.03 20.23
N THR A 147 -3.36 14.75 19.72
CA THR A 147 -3.48 15.70 18.62
C THR A 147 -2.45 15.41 17.51
N ALA A 148 -2.68 15.95 16.31
CA ALA A 148 -1.75 15.85 15.21
C ALA A 148 -0.38 16.46 15.56
N GLU A 149 -0.39 17.63 16.22
CA GLU A 149 0.81 18.34 16.65
C GLU A 149 1.63 17.51 17.65
N GLY A 150 0.97 16.91 18.64
CA GLY A 150 1.63 16.07 19.64
C GLY A 150 2.25 14.81 19.04
N ILE A 151 1.57 14.18 18.06
CA ILE A 151 2.10 13.00 17.36
C ILE A 151 3.32 13.38 16.50
N VAL A 152 3.27 14.54 15.85
CA VAL A 152 4.38 15.04 15.03
C VAL A 152 5.60 15.38 15.90
N GLU A 153 5.41 16.08 17.01
CA GLU A 153 6.48 16.36 17.97
C GLU A 153 7.12 15.06 18.47
N SER A 154 6.30 14.09 18.90
CA SER A 154 6.77 12.77 19.31
C SER A 154 7.60 12.06 18.24
N ALA A 155 7.21 12.18 16.96
CA ALA A 155 7.94 11.55 15.86
C ALA A 155 9.28 12.25 15.61
N LEU A 156 9.32 13.58 15.60
CA LEU A 156 10.51 14.37 15.37
C LEU A 156 11.54 14.23 16.51
N ASP A 157 11.10 14.23 17.76
CA ASP A 157 11.99 13.98 18.90
C ASP A 157 12.72 12.65 18.78
N LYS A 158 12.01 11.61 18.34
CA LYS A 158 12.61 10.28 18.11
C LYS A 158 13.54 10.24 16.91
N VAL A 159 13.27 11.02 15.88
CA VAL A 159 14.16 11.20 14.73
C VAL A 159 15.44 11.91 15.18
N HIS A 160 15.32 13.01 15.92
CA HIS A 160 16.47 13.77 16.42
C HIS A 160 17.39 12.93 17.31
N ILE A 161 16.84 12.03 18.14
CA ILE A 161 17.66 11.08 18.93
C ILE A 161 18.58 10.25 18.02
N ILE A 162 18.10 9.81 16.87
CA ILE A 162 18.89 8.98 15.94
C ILE A 162 19.86 9.87 15.13
N GLU A 163 19.45 11.07 14.75
CA GLU A 163 20.30 12.05 14.08
C GLU A 163 21.48 12.49 14.97
N ASP A 164 21.24 12.73 16.25
CA ASP A 164 22.28 13.08 17.24
C ASP A 164 23.31 11.95 17.43
N LEU A 165 22.90 10.71 17.18
CA LEU A 165 23.79 9.57 17.06
C LEU A 165 24.51 9.53 15.71
N GLY A 166 24.31 10.49 14.83
CA GLY A 166 24.94 10.64 13.51
C GLY A 166 24.42 9.66 12.47
N TYR A 167 23.13 9.33 12.46
CA TYR A 167 22.49 8.45 11.46
C TYR A 167 21.25 9.08 10.87
N ASP A 168 21.19 9.16 9.56
CA ASP A 168 20.16 9.86 8.80
C ASP A 168 19.56 9.00 7.66
N ASN A 169 19.81 7.68 7.67
CA ASN A 169 19.16 6.73 6.78
C ASN A 169 17.80 6.32 7.38
N LEU A 170 16.84 7.27 7.34
CA LEU A 170 15.60 7.21 8.10
C LEU A 170 14.36 7.26 7.21
N VAL A 171 13.31 6.59 7.67
CA VAL A 171 11.95 6.66 7.16
C VAL A 171 11.03 6.98 8.33
N ILE A 172 10.01 7.81 8.13
CA ILE A 172 9.08 8.16 9.21
C ILE A 172 7.69 7.60 8.91
N SER A 173 7.02 7.10 9.93
CA SER A 173 5.61 6.75 9.86
C SER A 173 4.85 7.23 11.08
N ILE A 174 3.78 7.97 10.82
CA ILE A 174 2.81 8.40 11.82
C ILE A 174 1.49 7.72 11.48
N LYS A 175 0.85 7.09 12.45
CA LYS A 175 -0.41 6.39 12.21
C LYS A 175 -1.44 6.72 13.28
N SER A 176 -2.66 6.96 12.84
CA SER A 176 -3.84 7.12 13.65
C SER A 176 -5.01 6.35 13.06
N SER A 177 -5.96 5.95 13.89
CA SER A 177 -7.27 5.43 13.49
C SER A 177 -8.26 6.55 13.14
N ASP A 178 -8.02 7.77 13.64
CA ASP A 178 -8.70 8.98 13.20
C ASP A 178 -8.10 9.45 11.87
N VAL A 179 -8.92 9.41 10.83
CA VAL A 179 -8.48 9.69 9.45
C VAL A 179 -8.03 11.14 9.29
N LEU A 180 -8.82 12.10 9.80
CA LEU A 180 -8.53 13.52 9.61
C LEU A 180 -7.33 13.97 10.46
N MET A 181 -7.20 13.47 11.66
CA MET A 181 -6.01 13.69 12.49
C MET A 181 -4.77 13.11 11.84
N CYS A 182 -4.86 11.91 11.23
CA CYS A 182 -3.76 11.29 10.51
C CYS A 182 -3.34 12.14 9.29
N VAL A 183 -4.29 12.62 8.49
CA VAL A 183 -4.04 13.52 7.36
C VAL A 183 -3.31 14.78 7.84
N LYS A 184 -3.84 15.43 8.88
CA LYS A 184 -3.24 16.64 9.46
C LYS A 184 -1.83 16.40 9.98
N ALA A 185 -1.57 15.27 10.63
CA ALA A 185 -0.23 14.91 11.11
C ALA A 185 0.76 14.73 9.95
N TYR A 186 0.35 14.12 8.82
CA TYR A 186 1.19 14.00 7.65
C TYR A 186 1.43 15.34 6.93
N GLU A 187 0.46 16.24 6.89
CA GLU A 187 0.66 17.63 6.42
C GLU A 187 1.75 18.34 7.24
N LEU A 188 1.61 18.29 8.57
CA LEU A 188 2.54 18.96 9.49
C LEU A 188 3.95 18.36 9.40
N ILE A 189 4.10 17.04 9.45
CA ILE A 189 5.44 16.44 9.43
C ILE A 189 6.11 16.61 8.05
N SER A 190 5.35 16.54 6.97
CA SER A 190 5.87 16.75 5.63
C SER A 190 6.47 18.15 5.44
N SER A 191 5.97 19.17 6.15
CA SER A 191 6.54 20.51 6.11
C SER A 191 7.80 20.69 6.96
N GLN A 192 8.13 19.73 7.83
CA GLN A 192 9.21 19.84 8.82
C GLN A 192 10.38 18.89 8.57
N THR A 193 10.26 17.96 7.63
CA THR A 193 11.31 16.98 7.32
C THR A 193 11.32 16.62 5.85
N ASP A 194 12.49 16.20 5.34
CA ASP A 194 12.67 15.69 3.98
C ASP A 194 12.86 14.17 3.97
N TYR A 195 12.66 13.48 5.09
CA TYR A 195 12.70 12.03 5.12
C TYR A 195 11.48 11.42 4.41
N PRO A 196 11.65 10.27 3.73
CA PRO A 196 10.53 9.55 3.14
C PRO A 196 9.48 9.17 4.17
N LEU A 197 8.22 9.29 3.78
CA LEU A 197 7.07 9.01 4.64
C LEU A 197 6.39 7.69 4.24
N HIS A 198 6.23 6.81 5.23
CA HIS A 198 5.42 5.61 5.09
C HIS A 198 4.01 5.87 5.62
N VAL A 199 3.05 5.98 4.71
CA VAL A 199 1.69 6.43 5.02
C VAL A 199 0.68 5.28 5.09
N GLY A 200 -0.32 5.43 5.92
CA GLY A 200 -1.42 4.47 6.07
C GLY A 200 -2.27 4.76 7.30
N ILE A 201 -3.54 4.38 7.24
CA ILE A 201 -4.45 4.45 8.37
C ILE A 201 -4.34 3.15 9.17
N THR A 202 -4.20 3.25 10.50
CA THR A 202 -4.16 2.07 11.38
C THR A 202 -5.55 1.73 11.89
N GLU A 203 -5.77 0.46 12.29
CA GLU A 203 -7.04 0.02 12.88
C GLU A 203 -8.26 0.40 12.02
N SER A 204 -8.12 0.29 10.70
CA SER A 204 -9.15 0.76 9.77
C SER A 204 -10.44 -0.07 9.84
N GLY A 205 -10.36 -1.33 10.24
CA GLY A 205 -11.49 -2.24 10.36
C GLY A 205 -11.50 -3.36 9.31
N THR A 206 -12.68 -3.95 9.12
CA THR A 206 -12.91 -5.03 8.15
C THR A 206 -12.83 -4.53 6.71
N LEU A 207 -12.91 -5.44 5.74
CA LEU A 207 -12.72 -5.15 4.31
C LEU A 207 -13.51 -3.92 3.85
N THR A 208 -14.80 -3.83 4.12
CA THR A 208 -15.63 -2.70 3.65
C THR A 208 -15.28 -1.40 4.36
N SER A 209 -15.37 -1.36 5.68
CA SER A 209 -15.13 -0.13 6.46
C SER A 209 -13.67 0.30 6.39
N GLY A 210 -12.75 -0.66 6.41
CA GLY A 210 -11.31 -0.42 6.33
C GLY A 210 -10.89 0.15 4.98
N ASN A 211 -11.47 -0.34 3.89
CA ASN A 211 -11.22 0.20 2.55
C ASN A 211 -11.72 1.65 2.42
N ILE A 212 -12.90 1.97 2.94
CA ILE A 212 -13.41 3.33 2.90
C ILE A 212 -12.48 4.28 3.67
N LYS A 213 -12.13 3.93 4.92
CA LYS A 213 -11.23 4.77 5.74
C LYS A 213 -9.85 4.93 5.11
N SER A 214 -9.27 3.82 4.62
CA SER A 214 -7.95 3.84 3.97
C SER A 214 -7.96 4.63 2.68
N SER A 215 -9.01 4.49 1.85
CA SER A 215 -9.13 5.24 0.60
C SER A 215 -9.26 6.73 0.84
N ILE A 216 -10.06 7.14 1.84
CA ILE A 216 -10.19 8.56 2.20
C ILE A 216 -8.86 9.09 2.72
N GLY A 217 -8.26 8.44 3.72
CA GLY A 217 -7.04 8.93 4.35
C GLY A 217 -5.85 8.93 3.42
N LEU A 218 -5.57 7.82 2.73
CA LEU A 218 -4.51 7.74 1.74
C LEU A 218 -4.78 8.67 0.55
N GLY A 219 -6.03 8.76 0.09
CA GLY A 219 -6.41 9.67 -0.99
C GLY A 219 -6.09 11.12 -0.68
N LEU A 220 -6.45 11.60 0.51
CA LEU A 220 -6.17 12.97 0.95
C LEU A 220 -4.66 13.24 1.11
N ILE A 221 -3.91 12.31 1.71
CA ILE A 221 -2.46 12.45 1.92
C ILE A 221 -1.72 12.43 0.59
N LEU A 222 -1.99 11.42 -0.24
CA LEU A 222 -1.34 11.26 -1.54
C LEU A 222 -1.68 12.38 -2.52
N HIS A 223 -2.92 12.91 -2.47
CA HIS A 223 -3.34 14.04 -3.30
C HIS A 223 -2.52 15.30 -3.04
N GLN A 224 -2.00 15.47 -1.84
CA GLN A 224 -1.10 16.57 -1.48
C GLN A 224 0.37 16.32 -1.88
N GLY A 225 0.64 15.21 -2.56
CA GLY A 225 1.99 14.83 -2.97
C GLY A 225 2.83 14.21 -1.83
N ILE A 226 2.19 13.81 -0.72
CA ILE A 226 2.86 13.27 0.48
C ILE A 226 2.80 11.74 0.46
N GLY A 227 3.95 11.09 0.71
CA GLY A 227 4.06 9.63 0.87
C GLY A 227 4.94 8.97 -0.19
N ASP A 228 5.82 8.09 0.27
CA ASP A 228 6.80 7.36 -0.55
C ASP A 228 6.58 5.86 -0.48
N THR A 229 5.97 5.36 0.59
CA THR A 229 5.44 4.01 0.69
C THR A 229 4.07 4.03 1.36
N ILE A 230 3.19 3.12 0.98
CA ILE A 230 1.84 3.00 1.56
C ILE A 230 1.60 1.62 2.14
N ARG A 231 0.70 1.57 3.14
CA ARG A 231 0.08 0.34 3.60
C ARG A 231 -1.40 0.55 3.87
N VAL A 232 -2.24 -0.22 3.22
CA VAL A 232 -3.62 -0.46 3.65
C VAL A 232 -3.59 -1.49 4.77
N SER A 233 -4.32 -1.28 5.86
CA SER A 233 -4.37 -2.19 7.01
C SER A 233 -5.81 -2.65 7.23
N LEU A 234 -6.08 -3.92 7.00
CA LEU A 234 -7.42 -4.51 7.09
C LEU A 234 -7.44 -5.68 8.07
N THR A 235 -8.59 -5.87 8.72
CA THR A 235 -8.86 -7.12 9.43
C THR A 235 -9.36 -8.14 8.40
N GLY A 236 -8.41 -8.90 7.80
CA GLY A 236 -8.69 -9.85 6.73
C GLY A 236 -7.43 -10.41 6.09
N ASP A 237 -7.57 -10.98 4.90
CA ASP A 237 -6.47 -11.50 4.10
C ASP A 237 -5.57 -10.33 3.64
N PRO A 238 -4.24 -10.39 3.87
CA PRO A 238 -3.30 -9.36 3.42
C PRO A 238 -3.28 -9.14 1.89
N ILE A 239 -3.73 -10.09 1.09
CA ILE A 239 -3.89 -9.93 -0.37
C ILE A 239 -4.89 -8.80 -0.67
N GLU A 240 -5.96 -8.68 0.11
CA GLU A 240 -6.95 -7.61 -0.05
C GLU A 240 -6.38 -6.22 0.27
N GLU A 241 -5.40 -6.13 1.19
CA GLU A 241 -4.64 -4.89 1.45
C GLU A 241 -3.91 -4.43 0.18
N ILE A 242 -3.27 -5.34 -0.54
CA ILE A 242 -2.50 -5.04 -1.76
C ILE A 242 -3.42 -4.66 -2.91
N LYS A 243 -4.52 -5.40 -3.11
CA LYS A 243 -5.52 -5.05 -4.13
C LYS A 243 -6.05 -3.63 -3.93
N SER A 244 -6.41 -3.30 -2.70
CA SER A 244 -6.90 -1.97 -2.34
C SER A 244 -5.83 -0.89 -2.52
N ALA A 245 -4.59 -1.15 -2.11
CA ALA A 245 -3.47 -0.23 -2.29
C ALA A 245 -3.19 0.05 -3.79
N LYS A 246 -3.19 -0.99 -4.62
CA LYS A 246 -3.05 -0.85 -6.09
C LYS A 246 -4.17 -0.01 -6.68
N LEU A 247 -5.42 -0.26 -6.27
CA LEU A 247 -6.57 0.48 -6.76
C LEU A 247 -6.50 1.95 -6.36
N ILE A 248 -6.16 2.27 -5.11
CA ILE A 248 -5.99 3.65 -4.63
C ILE A 248 -4.92 4.37 -5.46
N LEU A 249 -3.74 3.77 -5.65
CA LEU A 249 -2.66 4.39 -6.41
C LEU A 249 -3.04 4.60 -7.88
N ARG A 250 -3.73 3.66 -8.51
CA ARG A 250 -4.20 3.79 -9.90
C ARG A 250 -5.25 4.88 -10.03
N THR A 251 -6.26 4.89 -9.15
CA THR A 251 -7.32 5.90 -9.15
C THR A 251 -6.77 7.32 -9.02
N LEU A 252 -5.63 7.49 -8.33
CA LEU A 252 -4.94 8.77 -8.22
C LEU A 252 -3.94 9.04 -9.34
N GLY A 253 -3.77 8.13 -10.31
CA GLY A 253 -2.79 8.26 -11.39
C GLY A 253 -1.33 8.14 -10.92
N LEU A 254 -1.09 7.57 -9.74
CA LEU A 254 0.24 7.42 -9.12
C LEU A 254 0.91 6.07 -9.43
N ARG A 255 0.18 5.13 -9.99
CA ARG A 255 0.69 3.83 -10.46
C ARG A 255 0.04 3.49 -11.80
N LYS A 256 0.86 3.10 -12.76
CA LYS A 256 0.43 2.58 -14.07
C LYS A 256 0.35 1.06 -14.02
N GLY A 257 -0.34 0.50 -15.02
CA GLY A 257 -0.47 -0.93 -15.23
C GLY A 257 -1.68 -1.56 -14.53
N GLY A 258 -2.29 -2.48 -15.25
CA GLY A 258 -3.56 -3.12 -14.91
C GLY A 258 -4.76 -2.38 -15.51
N ILE A 259 -5.80 -3.12 -15.79
CA ILE A 259 -7.02 -2.61 -16.44
C ILE A 259 -7.91 -1.88 -15.44
N GLU A 260 -8.30 -0.64 -15.76
CA GLU A 260 -9.34 0.08 -15.05
C GLU A 260 -10.72 -0.35 -15.57
N VAL A 261 -11.58 -0.87 -14.70
CA VAL A 261 -12.96 -1.18 -15.06
C VAL A 261 -13.87 -0.04 -14.65
N VAL A 262 -14.64 0.48 -15.60
CA VAL A 262 -15.70 1.46 -15.36
C VAL A 262 -17.04 0.83 -15.70
N SER A 263 -18.02 0.90 -14.80
CA SER A 263 -19.36 0.39 -15.04
C SER A 263 -20.40 1.43 -14.71
N CYS A 264 -21.48 1.45 -15.48
CA CYS A 264 -22.61 2.34 -15.16
C CYS A 264 -23.35 1.83 -13.91
N PRO A 265 -23.97 2.73 -13.13
CA PRO A 265 -24.85 2.29 -12.04
C PRO A 265 -26.09 1.57 -12.61
N THR A 266 -26.60 0.61 -11.88
CA THR A 266 -27.87 -0.04 -12.21
C THR A 266 -29.00 1.00 -12.20
N CYS A 267 -29.78 1.07 -13.27
CA CYS A 267 -30.94 1.96 -13.38
C CYS A 267 -32.09 1.27 -14.11
N GLY A 268 -33.25 1.92 -14.24
CA GLY A 268 -34.42 1.38 -14.92
C GLY A 268 -34.24 1.06 -16.43
N ARG A 269 -33.10 1.43 -17.01
CA ARG A 269 -32.73 1.12 -18.41
C ARG A 269 -31.85 -0.13 -18.53
N THR A 270 -31.36 -0.68 -17.41
CA THR A 270 -30.52 -1.90 -17.43
C THR A 270 -31.31 -3.09 -17.95
N GLN A 271 -30.79 -3.77 -18.95
CA GLN A 271 -31.46 -4.85 -19.70
C GLN A 271 -30.78 -6.19 -19.56
N ILE A 272 -29.68 -6.27 -18.81
CA ILE A 272 -28.84 -7.45 -18.59
C ILE A 272 -28.55 -7.64 -17.10
N ASP A 273 -27.97 -8.78 -16.73
CA ASP A 273 -27.32 -8.95 -15.42
C ASP A 273 -26.00 -8.15 -15.36
N LEU A 274 -26.14 -6.80 -15.25
CA LEU A 274 -24.99 -5.90 -15.23
C LEU A 274 -24.07 -6.17 -14.04
N ILE A 275 -24.62 -6.45 -12.86
CA ILE A 275 -23.83 -6.71 -11.64
C ILE A 275 -22.97 -7.96 -11.84
N GLY A 276 -23.59 -9.05 -12.30
CA GLY A 276 -22.88 -10.29 -12.58
C GLY A 276 -21.84 -10.13 -13.69
N LEU A 277 -22.17 -9.39 -14.76
CA LEU A 277 -21.22 -9.14 -15.85
C LEU A 277 -20.03 -8.29 -15.39
N ALA A 278 -20.27 -7.19 -14.66
CA ALA A 278 -19.19 -6.34 -14.14
C ALA A 278 -18.23 -7.11 -13.22
N ASN A 279 -18.75 -7.90 -12.29
CA ASN A 279 -17.93 -8.74 -11.41
C ASN A 279 -17.11 -9.78 -12.21
N ARG A 280 -17.68 -10.40 -13.24
CA ARG A 280 -16.95 -11.34 -14.11
C ARG A 280 -15.86 -10.63 -14.91
N VAL A 281 -16.12 -9.41 -15.38
CA VAL A 281 -15.11 -8.60 -16.09
C VAL A 281 -14.00 -8.19 -15.14
N GLU A 282 -14.28 -7.69 -13.92
CA GLU A 282 -13.27 -7.36 -12.93
C GLU A 282 -12.36 -8.55 -12.61
N ASN A 283 -12.94 -9.74 -12.43
CA ASN A 283 -12.16 -10.96 -12.19
C ASN A 283 -11.31 -11.36 -13.42
N LEU A 284 -11.87 -11.23 -14.63
CA LEU A 284 -11.16 -11.52 -15.87
C LEU A 284 -9.92 -10.62 -16.02
N VAL A 285 -10.11 -9.30 -15.86
CA VAL A 285 -9.05 -8.32 -16.14
C VAL A 285 -7.98 -8.24 -15.05
N ALA A 286 -8.21 -8.80 -13.88
CA ALA A 286 -7.27 -8.76 -12.74
C ALA A 286 -5.89 -9.35 -13.07
N GLY A 287 -5.80 -10.27 -14.03
CA GLY A 287 -4.56 -10.92 -14.45
C GLY A 287 -3.82 -10.26 -15.63
N TYR A 288 -4.42 -9.23 -16.26
CA TYR A 288 -3.82 -8.57 -17.42
C TYR A 288 -2.89 -7.42 -17.02
N PRO A 289 -1.69 -7.31 -17.59
CA PRO A 289 -0.74 -6.24 -17.31
C PRO A 289 -1.03 -4.96 -18.12
N LEU A 290 -2.11 -4.94 -18.91
CA LEU A 290 -2.46 -3.85 -19.82
C LEU A 290 -2.85 -2.58 -19.03
N ASP A 291 -2.40 -1.42 -19.51
CA ASP A 291 -2.72 -0.10 -18.95
C ASP A 291 -3.83 0.54 -19.78
N ILE A 292 -5.04 0.01 -19.69
CA ILE A 292 -6.21 0.42 -20.45
C ILE A 292 -7.46 0.51 -19.58
N LYS A 293 -8.49 1.17 -20.15
CA LYS A 293 -9.81 1.31 -19.52
C LYS A 293 -10.83 0.42 -20.22
N VAL A 294 -11.53 -0.42 -19.44
CA VAL A 294 -12.60 -1.30 -19.92
C VAL A 294 -13.94 -0.85 -19.36
N ALA A 295 -14.91 -0.60 -20.25
CA ALA A 295 -16.26 -0.19 -19.88
C ALA A 295 -17.25 -1.35 -19.88
N VAL A 296 -18.11 -1.42 -18.85
CA VAL A 296 -19.21 -2.40 -18.73
C VAL A 296 -20.52 -1.65 -18.58
N MET A 297 -21.34 -1.63 -19.62
CA MET A 297 -22.57 -0.81 -19.68
C MET A 297 -23.82 -1.69 -19.75
N GLY A 298 -24.84 -1.32 -18.96
CA GLY A 298 -26.07 -2.11 -18.79
C GLY A 298 -27.14 -1.84 -19.86
N CYS A 299 -26.95 -0.90 -20.79
CA CYS A 299 -27.88 -0.64 -21.88
C CYS A 299 -27.19 -0.11 -23.12
N VAL A 300 -27.77 -0.38 -24.30
CA VAL A 300 -27.25 0.06 -25.60
C VAL A 300 -27.58 1.52 -25.92
N VAL A 301 -28.44 2.17 -25.14
CA VAL A 301 -28.88 3.56 -25.40
C VAL A 301 -27.78 4.56 -25.04
N ASN A 302 -27.32 4.52 -23.78
CA ASN A 302 -26.28 5.41 -23.29
C ASN A 302 -24.89 4.75 -23.27
N GLY A 303 -24.87 3.39 -23.32
CA GLY A 303 -23.63 2.61 -23.18
C GLY A 303 -22.52 3.04 -24.14
N PRO A 304 -22.78 3.19 -25.46
CA PRO A 304 -21.75 3.65 -26.39
C PRO A 304 -21.22 5.06 -26.09
N GLY A 305 -22.06 5.97 -25.59
CA GLY A 305 -21.67 7.32 -25.21
C GLY A 305 -20.82 7.35 -23.93
N GLU A 306 -21.21 6.57 -22.93
CA GLU A 306 -20.49 6.45 -21.65
C GLU A 306 -19.19 5.65 -21.78
N ALA A 307 -19.15 4.69 -22.73
CA ALA A 307 -17.94 3.92 -23.06
C ALA A 307 -16.98 4.65 -24.03
N LYS A 308 -17.31 5.87 -24.46
CA LYS A 308 -16.53 6.58 -25.48
C LYS A 308 -15.07 6.84 -25.08
N GLU A 309 -14.83 7.05 -23.79
CA GLU A 309 -13.49 7.30 -23.25
C GLU A 309 -12.76 6.02 -22.80
N ALA A 310 -13.38 4.84 -23.00
CA ALA A 310 -12.76 3.58 -22.72
C ALA A 310 -12.08 3.02 -23.98
N ASP A 311 -10.97 2.32 -23.76
CA ASP A 311 -10.24 1.66 -24.85
C ASP A 311 -11.00 0.48 -25.41
N LEU A 312 -11.68 -0.27 -24.51
CA LEU A 312 -12.50 -1.43 -24.83
C LEU A 312 -13.76 -1.41 -23.96
N GLY A 313 -14.86 -1.98 -24.44
CA GLY A 313 -16.07 -2.04 -23.62
C GLY A 313 -17.13 -2.96 -24.17
N VAL A 314 -18.09 -3.28 -23.29
CA VAL A 314 -19.31 -4.02 -23.63
C VAL A 314 -20.52 -3.24 -23.16
N ALA A 315 -21.60 -3.26 -23.97
CA ALA A 315 -22.88 -2.68 -23.60
C ALA A 315 -23.99 -3.71 -23.84
N GLY A 316 -24.75 -4.01 -22.80
CA GLY A 316 -25.84 -5.00 -22.87
C GLY A 316 -27.14 -4.43 -23.42
N GLY A 317 -27.92 -5.26 -24.11
CA GLY A 317 -29.28 -5.01 -24.57
C GLY A 317 -30.15 -6.25 -24.41
N ILE A 318 -31.42 -6.20 -24.82
CA ILE A 318 -32.35 -7.32 -24.66
C ILE A 318 -31.91 -8.49 -25.55
N GLY A 319 -31.35 -9.55 -24.94
CA GLY A 319 -30.88 -10.75 -25.62
C GLY A 319 -29.64 -10.55 -26.53
N GLU A 320 -29.10 -9.36 -26.61
CA GLU A 320 -27.96 -9.00 -27.43
C GLU A 320 -27.14 -7.91 -26.78
N GLY A 321 -25.90 -7.73 -27.24
CA GLY A 321 -25.01 -6.68 -26.74
C GLY A 321 -24.05 -6.19 -27.80
N LEU A 322 -23.31 -5.18 -27.44
CA LEU A 322 -22.35 -4.49 -28.29
C LEU A 322 -20.94 -4.64 -27.73
N LEU A 323 -19.95 -4.95 -28.58
CA LEU A 323 -18.55 -4.77 -28.31
C LEU A 323 -18.12 -3.42 -28.85
N ILE A 324 -17.44 -2.64 -28.02
CA ILE A 324 -17.01 -1.27 -28.29
C ILE A 324 -15.50 -1.20 -28.18
N LYS A 325 -14.81 -0.62 -29.17
CA LYS A 325 -13.36 -0.41 -29.16
C LYS A 325 -13.09 1.05 -29.53
N HIS A 326 -12.34 1.76 -28.70
CA HIS A 326 -12.05 3.19 -28.85
C HIS A 326 -13.30 4.04 -29.16
N GLY A 327 -14.37 3.79 -28.40
CA GLY A 327 -15.63 4.53 -28.53
C GLY A 327 -16.51 4.17 -29.73
N GLN A 328 -16.10 3.18 -30.54
CA GLN A 328 -16.84 2.72 -31.72
C GLN A 328 -17.41 1.32 -31.51
N VAL A 329 -18.66 1.13 -31.93
CA VAL A 329 -19.28 -0.21 -31.93
C VAL A 329 -18.63 -1.05 -33.04
N VAL A 330 -17.92 -2.09 -32.67
CA VAL A 330 -17.21 -2.98 -33.62
C VAL A 330 -17.98 -4.24 -33.93
N LYS A 331 -18.80 -4.70 -32.98
CA LYS A 331 -19.59 -5.93 -33.17
C LYS A 331 -20.87 -5.92 -32.34
N LYS A 332 -21.94 -6.48 -32.90
CA LYS A 332 -23.18 -6.82 -32.20
C LYS A 332 -23.28 -8.34 -32.07
N MET A 333 -23.63 -8.87 -30.92
CA MET A 333 -23.62 -10.29 -30.62
C MET A 333 -24.62 -10.68 -29.53
N PRO A 334 -24.94 -11.96 -29.33
CA PRO A 334 -25.71 -12.42 -28.17
C PRO A 334 -25.04 -12.03 -26.86
N GLU A 335 -25.84 -11.82 -25.78
CA GLU A 335 -25.34 -11.40 -24.46
C GLU A 335 -24.28 -12.37 -23.90
N GLU A 336 -24.49 -13.66 -24.08
CA GLU A 336 -23.56 -14.71 -23.62
C GLU A 336 -22.18 -14.67 -24.28
N GLU A 337 -22.07 -14.06 -25.45
CA GLU A 337 -20.81 -13.92 -26.19
C GLU A 337 -20.00 -12.69 -25.76
N LEU A 338 -20.58 -11.73 -24.98
CA LEU A 338 -19.92 -10.49 -24.62
C LEU A 338 -18.61 -10.72 -23.84
N LEU A 339 -18.62 -11.57 -22.81
CA LEU A 339 -17.43 -11.83 -22.01
C LEU A 339 -16.34 -12.61 -22.78
N PRO A 340 -16.68 -13.66 -23.56
CA PRO A 340 -15.73 -14.31 -24.48
C PRO A 340 -15.11 -13.35 -25.50
N ALA A 341 -15.92 -12.46 -26.09
CA ALA A 341 -15.42 -11.49 -27.06
C ALA A 341 -14.51 -10.44 -26.43
N LEU A 342 -14.87 -9.94 -25.23
CA LEU A 342 -14.00 -9.04 -24.46
C LEU A 342 -12.66 -9.73 -24.15
N LYS A 343 -12.68 -10.98 -23.72
CA LYS A 343 -11.46 -11.75 -23.45
C LYS A 343 -10.60 -11.89 -24.70
N TYR A 344 -11.21 -12.20 -25.84
CA TYR A 344 -10.49 -12.35 -27.11
C TYR A 344 -9.75 -11.04 -27.47
N GLU A 345 -10.41 -9.87 -27.37
CA GLU A 345 -9.79 -8.58 -27.63
C GLU A 345 -8.64 -8.27 -26.65
N LEU A 346 -8.77 -8.67 -25.39
CA LEU A 346 -7.70 -8.50 -24.40
C LEU A 346 -6.50 -9.40 -24.67
N ASP A 347 -6.75 -10.65 -25.05
CA ASP A 347 -5.69 -11.62 -25.37
C ASP A 347 -4.88 -11.20 -26.63
N HIS A 348 -5.48 -10.44 -27.56
CA HIS A 348 -4.88 -9.95 -28.79
C HIS A 348 -4.68 -8.41 -28.80
N TRP A 349 -4.56 -7.81 -27.62
CA TRP A 349 -4.44 -6.37 -27.50
C TRP A 349 -3.09 -5.87 -28.05
N GLY A 350 -3.16 -5.06 -29.13
CA GLY A 350 -1.97 -4.49 -29.78
C GLY A 350 -1.50 -5.25 -31.03
N GLU A 351 -2.24 -6.29 -31.47
CA GLU A 351 -2.01 -6.98 -32.72
C GLU A 351 -2.62 -6.23 -33.93
#